data_26f75b527f78e594eff9f4e17cd5db82
#
_entry.id   26f75b527f78e594eff9f4e17cd5db82
#
_cell.length_a   1.000
_cell.length_b   1.000
_cell.length_c   1.000
_cell.angle_alpha   90.00
_cell.angle_beta   90.00
_cell.angle_gamma   90.00
#
_symmetry.space_group_name_H-M   'P 1'
#
loop_
_entity.id
_entity.type
_entity.pdbx_description
1 polymer ?
#
loop_
_entity_poly.entity_id
_entity_poly.type
_entity_poly.pdbx_seq_one_letter_code
_entity_poly.pdbx_strand_id
1 'polypeptide(L)'
;MHASVGSGHKAAANAIAQAFDLIRGTKGIPEDVVIEVLDILDFGRIRFDGNKTAASFTGATRPIYDLTWRYTFTGHLLWGGGTAWSRIMFPAFNDYVRTRRPMAVVATHITAANVAVGARVITGIDYPVICVPTDYEVEGFWPHKDTDLFCVANEFMAETLRPRKVPETKIRITGIPIRAGFDTDYNREEELEKFNLPIDKTVVLVMAGASLPQPYVRFRAEMDRTLPFLRSFEDMHFVFLPGKDEEYATRLKTLFDAMKLENVTVLDYVDDMAALMHGCDLAILKSGGLTVTECLCAHLPMILLGKSYGQEKANTTMLTGMGASMHVTTARELIVTLRHLHDHPESLKALLINGEVLRRPHAAEDIAIATMELVGKPQKRKRVFCRFYWGGKPAHIR
;
A
#
# COMPACT_ATOMS: atom_id res chain seq x y z
N MET A 1 -5.56 -1.01 -13.08
CA MET A 1 -4.70 0.13 -13.53
C MET A 1 -3.99 0.74 -12.33
N HIS A 2 -2.72 1.02 -12.46
CA HIS A 2 -1.90 1.67 -11.45
C HIS A 2 -1.14 2.87 -12.04
N ALA A 3 -0.31 3.53 -11.25
CA ALA A 3 0.76 4.41 -11.69
C ALA A 3 2.05 4.00 -11.00
N SER A 4 3.17 3.92 -11.72
CA SER A 4 4.49 3.58 -11.17
C SER A 4 5.10 4.73 -10.37
N VAL A 5 4.35 5.18 -9.34
CA VAL A 5 4.77 6.12 -8.31
C VAL A 5 4.86 5.31 -7.01
N GLY A 6 5.99 4.62 -6.84
CA GLY A 6 6.17 3.61 -5.79
C GLY A 6 5.73 2.20 -6.21
N SER A 7 6.14 1.18 -5.44
CA SER A 7 5.86 -0.22 -5.75
C SER A 7 4.47 -0.70 -5.31
N GLY A 8 3.87 -0.05 -4.31
CA GLY A 8 2.64 -0.49 -3.68
C GLY A 8 1.44 -0.56 -4.64
N HIS A 9 1.18 0.52 -5.38
CA HIS A 9 0.03 0.57 -6.31
C HIS A 9 0.10 -0.52 -7.39
N LYS A 10 1.30 -0.83 -7.91
CA LYS A 10 1.52 -1.91 -8.87
C LYS A 10 1.29 -3.28 -8.21
N ALA A 11 1.81 -3.48 -7.00
CA ALA A 11 1.64 -4.72 -6.26
C ALA A 11 0.15 -5.00 -5.97
N ALA A 12 -0.60 -3.98 -5.54
CA ALA A 12 -2.05 -4.07 -5.35
C ALA A 12 -2.80 -4.41 -6.65
N ALA A 13 -2.44 -3.77 -7.77
CA ALA A 13 -3.06 -4.08 -9.07
C ALA A 13 -2.78 -5.52 -9.51
N ASN A 14 -1.55 -6.01 -9.29
CA ASN A 14 -1.18 -7.40 -9.59
C ASN A 14 -1.90 -8.39 -8.67
N ALA A 15 -2.06 -8.07 -7.38
CA ALA A 15 -2.80 -8.91 -6.44
C ALA A 15 -4.27 -9.08 -6.87
N ILE A 16 -4.91 -7.99 -7.30
CA ILE A 16 -6.28 -8.06 -7.84
C ILE A 16 -6.33 -8.91 -9.12
N ALA A 17 -5.37 -8.73 -10.03
CA ALA A 17 -5.31 -9.55 -11.26
C ALA A 17 -5.13 -11.02 -10.93
N GLN A 18 -4.22 -11.37 -10.02
CA GLN A 18 -4.03 -12.74 -9.53
C GLN A 18 -5.31 -13.31 -8.91
N ALA A 19 -6.05 -12.53 -8.12
CA ALA A 19 -7.30 -12.96 -7.53
C ALA A 19 -8.34 -13.29 -8.62
N PHE A 20 -8.46 -12.49 -9.68
CA PHE A 20 -9.32 -12.81 -10.81
C PHE A 20 -8.94 -14.16 -11.45
N ASP A 21 -7.64 -14.43 -11.62
CA ASP A 21 -7.17 -15.68 -12.20
C ASP A 21 -7.45 -16.88 -11.28
N LEU A 22 -7.28 -16.74 -9.97
CA LEU A 22 -7.51 -17.79 -8.98
C LEU A 22 -9.00 -18.19 -8.88
N ILE A 23 -9.92 -17.23 -9.02
CA ILE A 23 -11.36 -17.47 -8.87
C ILE A 23 -12.09 -17.53 -10.22
N ARG A 24 -11.36 -17.61 -11.33
CA ARG A 24 -11.88 -17.75 -12.69
C ARG A 24 -12.79 -18.96 -12.80
N GLY A 25 -13.94 -18.81 -13.46
CA GLY A 25 -14.97 -19.85 -13.55
C GLY A 25 -15.77 -20.07 -12.27
N THR A 26 -15.47 -19.32 -11.20
CA THR A 26 -16.16 -19.40 -9.91
C THR A 26 -16.66 -18.04 -9.45
N LYS A 27 -17.46 -17.98 -8.38
CA LYS A 27 -17.91 -16.72 -7.73
C LYS A 27 -18.44 -15.65 -8.72
N GLY A 28 -18.98 -16.06 -9.88
CA GLY A 28 -19.52 -15.16 -10.90
C GLY A 28 -18.46 -14.51 -11.81
N ILE A 29 -17.23 -14.98 -11.78
CA ILE A 29 -16.14 -14.56 -12.69
C ILE A 29 -16.17 -15.49 -13.93
N PRO A 30 -16.39 -14.99 -15.17
CA PRO A 30 -16.36 -15.81 -16.37
C PRO A 30 -14.98 -16.44 -16.62
N GLU A 31 -14.95 -17.63 -17.23
CA GLU A 31 -13.69 -18.30 -17.59
C GLU A 31 -12.87 -17.53 -18.64
N ASP A 32 -13.54 -16.84 -19.54
CA ASP A 32 -12.96 -16.11 -20.67
C ASP A 32 -12.65 -14.64 -20.36
N VAL A 33 -12.80 -14.19 -19.09
CA VAL A 33 -12.46 -12.82 -18.72
C VAL A 33 -10.97 -12.55 -18.96
N VAL A 34 -10.67 -11.46 -19.64
CA VAL A 34 -9.30 -11.02 -19.90
C VAL A 34 -8.94 -9.90 -18.94
N ILE A 35 -7.86 -10.09 -18.17
CA ILE A 35 -7.36 -9.13 -17.22
C ILE A 35 -6.07 -8.49 -17.74
N GLU A 36 -6.04 -7.17 -17.83
CA GLU A 36 -4.85 -6.41 -18.23
C GLU A 36 -4.41 -5.49 -17.09
N VAL A 37 -3.17 -5.61 -16.67
CA VAL A 37 -2.56 -4.70 -15.67
C VAL A 37 -1.81 -3.61 -16.42
N LEU A 38 -2.27 -2.36 -16.28
CA LEU A 38 -1.77 -1.23 -17.04
C LEU A 38 -1.18 -0.17 -16.13
N ASP A 39 -0.01 0.36 -16.51
CA ASP A 39 0.51 1.60 -15.93
C ASP A 39 -0.06 2.80 -16.69
N ILE A 40 -0.81 3.65 -16.00
CA ILE A 40 -1.39 4.82 -16.65
C ILE A 40 -0.33 5.80 -17.16
N LEU A 41 0.86 5.82 -16.57
CA LEU A 41 1.94 6.70 -16.98
C LEU A 41 2.46 6.37 -18.37
N ASP A 42 2.33 5.12 -18.85
CA ASP A 42 2.71 4.71 -20.20
C ASP A 42 1.84 5.36 -21.30
N PHE A 43 0.64 5.81 -20.93
CA PHE A 43 -0.29 6.50 -21.82
C PHE A 43 -0.15 8.04 -21.79
N GLY A 44 0.78 8.56 -20.99
CA GLY A 44 1.01 9.99 -20.85
C GLY A 44 1.76 10.60 -22.03
N ARG A 45 1.40 11.85 -22.41
CA ARG A 45 2.19 12.63 -23.39
C ARG A 45 3.61 12.92 -22.92
N ILE A 46 3.80 13.04 -21.62
CA ILE A 46 5.10 13.26 -20.99
C ILE A 46 5.46 11.96 -20.29
N ARG A 47 6.63 11.42 -20.59
CA ARG A 47 7.16 10.27 -19.83
C ARG A 47 7.59 10.76 -18.46
N PHE A 48 6.76 10.47 -17.46
CA PHE A 48 7.12 10.69 -16.07
C PHE A 48 7.99 9.53 -15.58
N ASP A 49 9.19 9.84 -15.12
CA ASP A 49 9.94 8.90 -14.29
C ASP A 49 9.29 8.94 -12.89
N GLY A 50 8.53 7.91 -12.56
CA GLY A 50 7.78 7.84 -11.29
C GLY A 50 8.68 7.97 -10.07
N ASN A 51 9.91 7.46 -10.12
CA ASN A 51 10.88 7.56 -9.03
C ASN A 51 11.42 8.99 -8.87
N LYS A 52 11.74 9.67 -9.97
CA LYS A 52 12.17 11.09 -9.94
C LYS A 52 11.03 12.00 -9.51
N THR A 53 9.81 11.70 -9.93
CA THR A 53 8.61 12.44 -9.53
C THR A 53 8.36 12.27 -8.04
N ALA A 54 8.40 11.04 -7.51
CA ALA A 54 8.28 10.77 -6.08
C ALA A 54 9.40 11.44 -5.27
N ALA A 55 10.64 11.41 -5.75
CA ALA A 55 11.77 12.09 -5.12
C ALA A 55 11.61 13.62 -5.07
N SER A 56 11.01 14.22 -6.11
CA SER A 56 10.72 15.65 -6.15
C SER A 56 9.75 16.09 -5.05
N PHE A 57 8.77 15.24 -4.70
CA PHE A 57 7.77 15.55 -3.69
C PHE A 57 8.22 15.33 -2.25
N THR A 58 9.32 14.62 -2.04
CA THR A 58 9.89 14.38 -0.70
C THR A 58 11.01 15.37 -0.32
N GLY A 59 11.49 16.17 -1.27
CA GLY A 59 12.57 17.15 -1.12
C GLY A 59 12.10 18.59 -0.81
N ALA A 60 12.70 19.56 -1.48
CA ALA A 60 12.42 20.99 -1.33
C ALA A 60 10.99 21.42 -1.70
N THR A 61 10.28 20.61 -2.51
CA THR A 61 8.88 20.85 -2.92
C THR A 61 7.86 20.27 -1.96
N ARG A 62 8.32 19.64 -0.88
CA ARG A 62 7.46 19.03 0.14
C ARG A 62 6.39 19.98 0.72
N PRO A 63 6.67 21.26 1.05
CA PRO A 63 5.62 22.16 1.54
C PRO A 63 4.48 22.33 0.53
N ILE A 64 4.79 22.28 -0.78
CA ILE A 64 3.81 22.37 -1.86
C ILE A 64 2.98 21.08 -1.90
N TYR A 65 3.61 19.93 -1.72
CA TYR A 65 2.93 18.63 -1.66
C TYR A 65 1.98 18.57 -0.45
N ASP A 66 2.44 18.94 0.75
CA ASP A 66 1.61 19.00 1.96
C ASP A 66 0.46 20.00 1.82
N LEU A 67 0.67 21.12 1.11
CA LEU A 67 -0.36 22.10 0.78
C LEU A 67 -1.40 21.53 -0.18
N THR A 68 -0.97 20.79 -1.22
CA THR A 68 -1.88 20.13 -2.19
C THR A 68 -2.68 19.03 -1.52
N TRP A 69 -2.11 18.35 -0.54
CA TRP A 69 -2.76 17.35 0.28
C TRP A 69 -3.85 17.95 1.16
N ARG A 70 -3.56 19.12 1.70
CA ARG A 70 -4.45 19.84 2.63
C ARG A 70 -5.59 20.59 1.91
N TYR A 71 -5.36 21.05 0.67
CA TYR A 71 -6.33 21.83 -0.10
C TYR A 71 -6.70 21.12 -1.40
N THR A 72 -7.93 20.60 -1.45
CA THR A 72 -8.48 19.83 -2.58
C THR A 72 -8.40 20.54 -3.93
N PHE A 73 -8.44 21.89 -3.96
CA PHE A 73 -8.38 22.67 -5.20
C PHE A 73 -7.02 22.55 -5.91
N THR A 74 -5.92 22.70 -5.19
CA THR A 74 -4.58 22.66 -5.78
C THR A 74 -4.21 21.26 -6.26
N GLY A 75 -4.72 20.23 -5.61
CA GLY A 75 -4.49 18.86 -6.01
C GLY A 75 -5.25 18.45 -7.27
N HIS A 76 -6.49 18.89 -7.46
CA HIS A 76 -7.22 18.68 -8.72
C HIS A 76 -6.50 19.31 -9.91
N LEU A 77 -5.85 20.44 -9.71
CA LEU A 77 -5.09 21.13 -10.75
C LEU A 77 -3.81 20.36 -11.13
N LEU A 78 -3.14 19.75 -10.17
CA LEU A 78 -1.82 19.11 -10.35
C LEU A 78 -1.92 17.59 -10.63
N TRP A 79 -2.92 16.88 -10.11
CA TRP A 79 -2.95 15.42 -10.10
C TRP A 79 -4.04 14.78 -10.95
N GLY A 80 -4.83 15.55 -11.65
CA GLY A 80 -5.77 14.94 -12.55
C GLY A 80 -7.16 15.52 -12.50
N GLY A 81 -7.23 16.81 -12.67
CA GLY A 81 -8.49 17.54 -12.74
C GLY A 81 -9.45 17.05 -13.81
N GLY A 82 -9.87 15.78 -13.71
CA GLY A 82 -10.99 15.24 -14.45
C GLY A 82 -10.79 15.13 -15.97
N THR A 83 -11.88 15.33 -16.71
CA THR A 83 -11.96 15.14 -18.17
C THR A 83 -10.94 15.94 -18.97
N ALA A 84 -10.65 17.19 -18.55
CA ALA A 84 -9.67 18.04 -19.24
C ALA A 84 -8.24 17.47 -19.12
N TRP A 85 -7.84 17.02 -17.93
CA TRP A 85 -6.55 16.39 -17.69
C TRP A 85 -6.39 15.10 -18.50
N SER A 86 -7.37 14.21 -18.47
CA SER A 86 -7.37 12.98 -19.27
C SER A 86 -7.24 13.26 -20.76
N ARG A 87 -7.97 14.29 -21.27
CA ARG A 87 -7.92 14.66 -22.69
C ARG A 87 -6.57 15.20 -23.12
N ILE A 88 -5.94 16.04 -22.29
CA ILE A 88 -4.71 16.73 -22.62
C ILE A 88 -3.48 15.84 -22.37
N MET A 89 -3.42 15.19 -21.22
CA MET A 89 -2.22 14.48 -20.75
C MET A 89 -2.20 13.01 -21.14
N PHE A 90 -3.38 12.37 -21.30
CA PHE A 90 -3.50 10.93 -21.54
C PHE A 90 -4.36 10.58 -22.76
N PRO A 91 -4.13 11.19 -23.93
CA PRO A 91 -4.96 10.94 -25.12
C PRO A 91 -4.86 9.49 -25.60
N ALA A 92 -3.68 8.86 -25.50
CA ALA A 92 -3.48 7.47 -25.89
C ALA A 92 -4.35 6.49 -25.07
N PHE A 93 -4.68 6.82 -23.82
CA PHE A 93 -5.59 6.02 -23.03
C PHE A 93 -7.04 6.11 -23.54
N ASN A 94 -7.46 7.26 -24.07
CA ASN A 94 -8.79 7.38 -24.71
C ASN A 94 -8.88 6.50 -25.96
N ASP A 95 -7.80 6.39 -26.73
CA ASP A 95 -7.75 5.52 -27.92
C ASP A 95 -7.71 4.05 -27.53
N TYR A 96 -6.98 3.70 -26.46
CA TYR A 96 -7.02 2.38 -25.87
C TYR A 96 -8.46 1.99 -25.46
N VAL A 97 -9.19 2.87 -24.78
CA VAL A 97 -10.59 2.62 -24.36
C VAL A 97 -11.50 2.40 -25.57
N ARG A 98 -11.33 3.18 -26.66
CA ARG A 98 -12.12 3.00 -27.90
C ARG A 98 -11.88 1.65 -28.54
N THR A 99 -10.62 1.18 -28.52
CA THR A 99 -10.22 -0.06 -29.18
C THR A 99 -10.56 -1.30 -28.34
N ARG A 100 -10.24 -1.26 -27.05
CA ARG A 100 -10.37 -2.43 -26.15
C ARG A 100 -11.75 -2.56 -25.52
N ARG A 101 -12.50 -1.45 -25.38
CA ARG A 101 -13.82 -1.39 -24.76
C ARG A 101 -13.87 -2.14 -23.42
N PRO A 102 -13.14 -1.70 -22.41
CA PRO A 102 -13.07 -2.43 -21.14
C PRO A 102 -14.43 -2.62 -20.50
N MET A 103 -14.68 -3.77 -19.90
CA MET A 103 -15.90 -4.08 -19.16
C MET A 103 -15.95 -3.35 -17.82
N ALA A 104 -14.80 -3.13 -17.19
CA ALA A 104 -14.60 -2.39 -15.94
C ALA A 104 -13.17 -1.87 -15.86
N VAL A 105 -12.93 -0.86 -15.03
CA VAL A 105 -11.59 -0.37 -14.68
C VAL A 105 -11.46 -0.33 -13.17
N VAL A 106 -10.51 -1.12 -12.64
CA VAL A 106 -10.10 -1.09 -11.24
C VAL A 106 -8.84 -0.24 -11.12
N ALA A 107 -8.88 0.83 -10.36
CA ALA A 107 -7.81 1.80 -10.22
C ALA A 107 -7.23 1.81 -8.80
N THR A 108 -5.96 1.43 -8.67
CA THR A 108 -5.22 1.44 -7.41
C THR A 108 -4.44 2.74 -7.16
N HIS A 109 -4.57 3.71 -8.08
CA HIS A 109 -3.93 5.02 -7.96
C HIS A 109 -4.87 6.15 -8.41
N ILE A 110 -4.77 7.30 -7.74
CA ILE A 110 -5.61 8.48 -7.98
C ILE A 110 -5.59 8.92 -9.46
N THR A 111 -4.40 9.01 -10.07
CA THR A 111 -4.26 9.40 -11.49
C THR A 111 -4.98 8.40 -12.39
N ALA A 112 -4.82 7.10 -12.15
CA ALA A 112 -5.48 6.06 -12.91
C ALA A 112 -7.01 6.18 -12.83
N ALA A 113 -7.55 6.43 -11.64
CA ALA A 113 -8.98 6.62 -11.42
C ALA A 113 -9.53 7.85 -12.15
N ASN A 114 -8.86 9.00 -12.02
CA ASN A 114 -9.28 10.24 -12.69
C ASN A 114 -9.21 10.13 -14.22
N VAL A 115 -8.16 9.52 -14.76
CA VAL A 115 -8.02 9.29 -16.19
C VAL A 115 -9.07 8.31 -16.70
N ALA A 116 -9.38 7.24 -15.96
CA ALA A 116 -10.44 6.30 -16.33
C ALA A 116 -11.81 6.97 -16.38
N VAL A 117 -12.15 7.79 -15.38
CA VAL A 117 -13.40 8.59 -15.40
C VAL A 117 -13.40 9.55 -16.58
N GLY A 118 -12.30 10.26 -16.82
CA GLY A 118 -12.18 11.20 -17.94
C GLY A 118 -12.33 10.53 -19.30
N ALA A 119 -11.65 9.38 -19.51
CA ALA A 119 -11.72 8.62 -20.76
C ALA A 119 -13.15 8.10 -21.02
N ARG A 120 -13.85 7.62 -20.00
CA ARG A 120 -15.25 7.22 -20.10
C ARG A 120 -16.14 8.33 -20.63
N VAL A 121 -15.96 9.56 -20.12
CA VAL A 121 -16.72 10.73 -20.58
C VAL A 121 -16.35 11.14 -22.01
N ILE A 122 -15.05 11.14 -22.33
CA ILE A 122 -14.54 11.56 -23.66
C ILE A 122 -14.94 10.58 -24.76
N THR A 123 -14.87 9.27 -24.47
CA THR A 123 -15.15 8.22 -25.46
C THR A 123 -16.63 7.90 -25.60
N GLY A 124 -17.44 8.21 -24.58
CA GLY A 124 -18.84 7.82 -24.50
C GLY A 124 -19.05 6.31 -24.27
N ILE A 125 -17.96 5.56 -24.03
CA ILE A 125 -18.02 4.12 -23.70
C ILE A 125 -18.28 3.99 -22.22
N ASP A 126 -19.36 3.26 -21.88
CA ASP A 126 -19.76 3.06 -20.49
C ASP A 126 -19.08 1.85 -19.87
N TYR A 127 -18.42 2.05 -18.74
CA TYR A 127 -17.83 1.00 -17.88
C TYR A 127 -17.76 1.51 -16.43
N PRO A 128 -17.91 0.64 -15.43
CA PRO A 128 -17.72 1.02 -14.04
C PRO A 128 -16.25 1.30 -13.75
N VAL A 129 -16.01 2.30 -12.87
CA VAL A 129 -14.69 2.64 -12.33
C VAL A 129 -14.69 2.35 -10.84
N ILE A 130 -13.85 1.44 -10.42
CA ILE A 130 -13.68 0.99 -9.04
C ILE A 130 -12.38 1.61 -8.50
N CYS A 131 -12.48 2.36 -7.41
CA CYS A 131 -11.33 2.96 -6.75
C CYS A 131 -10.90 2.11 -5.57
N VAL A 132 -9.60 1.77 -5.53
CA VAL A 132 -8.97 0.96 -4.50
C VAL A 132 -7.78 1.74 -3.91
N PRO A 133 -8.00 2.59 -2.91
CA PRO A 133 -6.91 3.23 -2.19
C PRO A 133 -6.03 2.18 -1.50
N THR A 134 -4.70 2.37 -1.55
CA THR A 134 -3.71 1.41 -1.03
C THR A 134 -3.06 1.87 0.27
N ASP A 135 -3.65 2.86 0.92
CA ASP A 135 -3.27 3.39 2.22
C ASP A 135 -4.53 3.48 3.11
N TYR A 136 -4.35 3.72 4.39
CA TYR A 136 -5.46 3.81 5.36
C TYR A 136 -6.12 5.20 5.43
N GLU A 137 -6.01 5.96 4.35
CA GLU A 137 -6.71 7.23 4.15
C GLU A 137 -7.17 7.35 2.70
N VAL A 138 -8.35 7.95 2.51
CA VAL A 138 -8.85 8.30 1.18
C VAL A 138 -8.65 9.80 0.96
N GLU A 139 -7.72 10.12 0.07
CA GLU A 139 -7.39 11.51 -0.20
C GLU A 139 -8.46 12.24 -1.00
N GLY A 140 -8.46 13.57 -0.89
CA GLY A 140 -9.44 14.45 -1.54
C GLY A 140 -9.43 14.42 -3.07
N PHE A 141 -8.42 13.83 -3.70
CA PHE A 141 -8.19 13.85 -5.15
C PHE A 141 -8.81 12.68 -5.92
N TRP A 142 -9.30 11.67 -5.22
CA TRP A 142 -10.06 10.62 -5.86
C TRP A 142 -11.34 11.17 -6.50
N PRO A 143 -11.83 10.60 -7.63
CA PRO A 143 -13.03 11.09 -8.31
C PRO A 143 -14.31 10.68 -7.58
N HIS A 144 -14.49 11.18 -6.35
CA HIS A 144 -15.54 10.77 -5.41
C HIS A 144 -16.95 10.68 -5.99
N LYS A 145 -17.34 11.61 -6.86
CA LYS A 145 -18.70 11.68 -7.39
C LYS A 145 -18.92 10.82 -8.63
N ASP A 146 -17.83 10.56 -9.37
CA ASP A 146 -17.88 9.88 -10.67
C ASP A 146 -17.40 8.45 -10.60
N THR A 147 -16.91 8.02 -9.45
CA THR A 147 -16.58 6.63 -9.13
C THR A 147 -17.87 5.82 -8.95
N ASP A 148 -17.83 4.57 -9.35
CA ASP A 148 -18.97 3.65 -9.20
C ASP A 148 -18.88 2.85 -7.92
N LEU A 149 -17.65 2.56 -7.44
CA LEU A 149 -17.40 1.89 -6.18
C LEU A 149 -16.05 2.34 -5.59
N PHE A 150 -16.01 2.54 -4.29
CA PHE A 150 -14.81 2.58 -3.47
C PHE A 150 -14.66 1.27 -2.70
N CYS A 151 -13.55 0.59 -2.88
CA CYS A 151 -13.13 -0.53 -2.04
C CYS A 151 -12.09 0.00 -1.04
N VAL A 152 -12.46 0.07 0.23
CA VAL A 152 -11.66 0.71 1.28
C VAL A 152 -11.17 -0.29 2.32
N ALA A 153 -10.10 0.05 3.04
CA ALA A 153 -9.46 -0.87 3.97
C ALA A 153 -10.33 -1.19 5.20
N ASN A 154 -11.04 -0.19 5.72
CA ASN A 154 -11.79 -0.33 6.97
C ASN A 154 -12.91 0.72 7.10
N GLU A 155 -13.68 0.63 8.19
CA GLU A 155 -14.77 1.57 8.49
C GLU A 155 -14.29 3.01 8.66
N PHE A 156 -13.11 3.23 9.25
CA PHE A 156 -12.56 4.57 9.40
C PHE A 156 -12.41 5.27 8.03
N MET A 157 -11.92 4.56 7.02
CA MET A 157 -11.84 5.11 5.66
C MET A 157 -13.22 5.37 5.06
N ALA A 158 -14.19 4.47 5.28
CA ALA A 158 -15.58 4.68 4.85
C ALA A 158 -16.15 5.96 5.45
N GLU A 159 -15.92 6.20 6.74
CA GLU A 159 -16.31 7.44 7.44
C GLU A 159 -15.75 8.71 6.77
N THR A 160 -14.54 8.66 6.21
CA THR A 160 -13.94 9.81 5.53
C THR A 160 -14.59 10.13 4.19
N LEU A 161 -15.28 9.18 3.57
CA LEU A 161 -16.00 9.33 2.31
C LEU A 161 -17.39 9.94 2.47
N ARG A 162 -18.06 9.71 3.59
CA ARG A 162 -19.42 10.23 3.86
C ARG A 162 -19.52 11.76 3.79
N PRO A 163 -18.64 12.55 4.45
CA PRO A 163 -18.63 14.02 4.31
C PRO A 163 -18.38 14.52 2.88
N ARG A 164 -17.75 13.69 2.05
CA ARG A 164 -17.48 13.95 0.62
C ARG A 164 -18.67 13.62 -0.27
N LYS A 165 -19.81 13.25 0.32
CA LYS A 165 -21.07 12.91 -0.36
C LYS A 165 -20.95 11.69 -1.29
N VAL A 166 -20.10 10.74 -0.94
CA VAL A 166 -20.11 9.42 -1.56
C VAL A 166 -21.25 8.63 -0.94
N PRO A 167 -22.22 8.12 -1.74
CA PRO A 167 -23.31 7.31 -1.22
C PRO A 167 -22.80 6.02 -0.59
N GLU A 168 -23.41 5.56 0.49
CA GLU A 168 -23.06 4.30 1.17
C GLU A 168 -23.06 3.10 0.22
N THR A 169 -24.00 3.08 -0.73
CA THR A 169 -24.09 2.03 -1.77
C THR A 169 -22.88 1.98 -2.71
N LYS A 170 -22.00 2.96 -2.66
CA LYS A 170 -20.76 3.04 -3.43
C LYS A 170 -19.51 2.86 -2.57
N ILE A 171 -19.67 2.39 -1.34
CA ILE A 171 -18.56 2.12 -0.42
C ILE A 171 -18.63 0.66 -0.04
N ARG A 172 -17.51 -0.06 -0.15
CA ARG A 172 -17.36 -1.45 0.32
C ARG A 172 -16.07 -1.59 1.10
N ILE A 173 -16.17 -2.14 2.28
CA ILE A 173 -15.00 -2.45 3.10
C ILE A 173 -14.48 -3.82 2.67
N THR A 174 -13.39 -3.83 1.92
CA THR A 174 -12.75 -5.03 1.39
C THR A 174 -11.40 -5.31 2.00
N GLY A 175 -10.72 -4.29 2.48
CA GLY A 175 -9.31 -4.34 2.80
C GLY A 175 -8.44 -3.75 1.69
N ILE A 176 -7.14 -3.64 1.94
CA ILE A 176 -6.13 -3.33 0.93
C ILE A 176 -5.71 -4.64 0.26
N PRO A 177 -5.74 -4.75 -1.08
CA PRO A 177 -5.44 -5.99 -1.78
C PRO A 177 -3.95 -6.33 -1.68
N ILE A 178 -3.65 -7.50 -1.15
CA ILE A 178 -2.32 -8.11 -1.08
C ILE A 178 -2.30 -9.40 -1.91
N ARG A 179 -1.10 -9.93 -2.19
CA ARG A 179 -0.94 -11.21 -2.88
C ARG A 179 -1.63 -12.33 -2.10
N ALA A 180 -2.04 -13.39 -2.80
CA ALA A 180 -2.54 -14.60 -2.16
C ALA A 180 -1.45 -15.27 -1.29
N GLY A 181 -1.87 -16.08 -0.32
CA GLY A 181 -0.98 -16.83 0.54
C GLY A 181 -0.93 -16.34 2.00
N PHE A 182 -1.43 -15.13 2.30
CA PHE A 182 -1.43 -14.60 3.67
C PHE A 182 -2.58 -15.11 4.56
N ASP A 183 -3.44 -15.96 4.06
CA ASP A 183 -4.56 -16.62 4.76
C ASP A 183 -4.34 -18.12 4.95
N THR A 184 -3.18 -18.62 4.54
CA THR A 184 -2.81 -20.04 4.65
C THR A 184 -2.25 -20.31 6.05
N ASP A 185 -2.54 -21.47 6.59
CA ASP A 185 -1.88 -21.96 7.81
C ASP A 185 -0.43 -22.32 7.46
N TYR A 186 0.51 -21.66 8.10
CA TYR A 186 1.93 -21.89 7.97
C TYR A 186 2.50 -22.51 9.25
N ASN A 187 3.42 -23.45 9.09
CA ASN A 187 4.23 -23.93 10.19
C ASN A 187 5.46 -23.03 10.33
N ARG A 188 5.55 -22.27 11.41
CA ARG A 188 6.64 -21.31 11.66
C ARG A 188 8.02 -21.93 11.49
N GLU A 189 8.24 -23.13 12.03
CA GLU A 189 9.56 -23.79 11.98
C GLU A 189 9.94 -24.17 10.55
N GLU A 190 9.01 -24.76 9.78
CA GLU A 190 9.20 -25.10 8.38
C GLU A 190 9.49 -23.86 7.52
N GLU A 191 8.83 -22.73 7.81
CA GLU A 191 9.06 -21.49 7.08
C GLU A 191 10.45 -20.91 7.37
N LEU A 192 10.86 -20.89 8.64
CA LEU A 192 12.20 -20.43 9.02
C LEU A 192 13.31 -21.29 8.42
N GLU A 193 13.12 -22.62 8.38
CA GLU A 193 14.07 -23.56 7.77
C GLU A 193 14.28 -23.27 6.27
N LYS A 194 13.24 -22.90 5.51
CA LYS A 194 13.35 -22.53 4.10
C LYS A 194 14.32 -21.36 3.86
N PHE A 195 14.43 -20.48 4.85
CA PHE A 195 15.31 -19.31 4.79
C PHE A 195 16.63 -19.50 5.58
N ASN A 196 16.89 -20.71 6.10
CA ASN A 196 18.02 -21.01 6.97
C ASN A 196 18.10 -20.09 8.20
N LEU A 197 16.94 -19.80 8.81
CA LEU A 197 16.82 -18.96 10.00
C LEU A 197 16.67 -19.81 11.26
N PRO A 198 17.12 -19.31 12.43
CA PRO A 198 17.06 -20.08 13.68
C PRO A 198 15.61 -20.22 14.16
N ILE A 199 15.22 -21.46 14.55
CA ILE A 199 13.88 -21.76 15.06
C ILE A 199 13.74 -21.52 16.56
N ASP A 200 14.84 -21.47 17.27
CA ASP A 200 14.94 -21.33 18.74
C ASP A 200 15.07 -19.88 19.20
N LYS A 201 15.05 -18.90 18.27
CA LYS A 201 15.15 -17.49 18.57
C LYS A 201 13.88 -16.72 18.15
N THR A 202 13.67 -15.56 18.76
CA THR A 202 12.70 -14.57 18.27
C THR A 202 13.24 -13.95 16.98
N VAL A 203 12.59 -14.21 15.86
CA VAL A 203 13.03 -13.73 14.54
C VAL A 203 12.39 -12.39 14.22
N VAL A 204 13.23 -11.37 14.02
CA VAL A 204 12.82 -9.99 13.77
C VAL A 204 13.11 -9.60 12.32
N LEU A 205 12.07 -9.44 11.52
CA LEU A 205 12.18 -9.00 10.12
C LEU A 205 12.43 -7.49 10.05
N VAL A 206 13.48 -7.07 9.36
CA VAL A 206 13.83 -5.66 9.16
C VAL A 206 13.73 -5.30 7.69
N MET A 207 12.73 -4.47 7.32
CA MET A 207 12.52 -4.09 5.93
C MET A 207 11.96 -2.67 5.78
N ALA A 208 12.52 -1.90 4.84
CA ALA A 208 12.07 -0.54 4.58
C ALA A 208 11.05 -0.42 3.43
N GLY A 209 10.92 -1.46 2.60
CA GLY A 209 10.29 -1.34 1.29
C GLY A 209 11.08 -0.39 0.37
N ALA A 210 10.82 -0.42 -0.93
CA ALA A 210 11.65 0.26 -1.93
C ALA A 210 11.06 1.56 -2.50
N SER A 211 10.00 2.14 -1.89
CA SER A 211 9.11 3.01 -2.66
C SER A 211 9.48 4.50 -2.69
N LEU A 212 10.08 5.04 -1.62
CA LEU A 212 10.38 6.46 -1.54
C LEU A 212 11.80 6.72 -1.04
N PRO A 213 12.65 7.48 -1.77
CA PRO A 213 14.06 7.65 -1.43
C PRO A 213 14.29 8.22 -0.02
N GLN A 214 13.59 9.29 0.37
CA GLN A 214 13.86 9.98 1.63
C GLN A 214 13.41 9.20 2.88
N PRO A 215 12.19 8.65 2.98
CA PRO A 215 11.81 7.79 4.08
C PRO A 215 12.70 6.55 4.20
N TYR A 216 13.11 5.98 3.06
CA TYR A 216 14.04 4.85 3.02
C TYR A 216 15.41 5.18 3.58
N VAL A 217 16.01 6.30 3.14
CA VAL A 217 17.33 6.77 3.65
C VAL A 217 17.30 7.01 5.16
N ARG A 218 16.21 7.59 5.68
CA ARG A 218 16.05 7.82 7.12
C ARG A 218 15.90 6.53 7.91
N PHE A 219 15.09 5.60 7.40
CA PHE A 219 14.95 4.28 8.01
C PHE A 219 16.31 3.60 8.13
N ARG A 220 17.08 3.55 7.03
CA ARG A 220 18.45 2.99 7.02
C ARG A 220 19.34 3.67 8.05
N ALA A 221 19.33 5.01 8.10
CA ALA A 221 20.17 5.75 9.03
C ALA A 221 19.86 5.44 10.50
N GLU A 222 18.58 5.25 10.86
CA GLU A 222 18.22 4.86 12.22
C GLU A 222 18.57 3.38 12.48
N MET A 223 18.39 2.47 11.51
CA MET A 223 18.84 1.09 11.62
C MET A 223 20.36 0.98 11.77
N ASP A 224 21.13 1.70 10.96
CA ASP A 224 22.61 1.72 11.06
C ASP A 224 23.09 2.13 12.48
N ARG A 225 22.39 3.10 13.12
CA ARG A 225 22.67 3.50 14.50
C ARG A 225 22.27 2.44 15.53
N THR A 226 21.37 1.54 15.17
CA THR A 226 20.91 0.45 16.05
C THR A 226 21.86 -0.74 16.02
N LEU A 227 22.59 -0.97 14.91
CA LEU A 227 23.43 -2.16 14.70
C LEU A 227 24.37 -2.49 15.86
N PRO A 228 25.13 -1.52 16.47
CA PRO A 228 26.06 -1.85 17.56
C PRO A 228 25.40 -2.46 18.80
N PHE A 229 24.10 -2.25 18.96
CA PHE A 229 23.32 -2.70 20.11
C PHE A 229 22.65 -4.06 19.88
N LEU A 230 22.54 -4.55 18.63
CA LEU A 230 21.84 -5.79 18.32
C LEU A 230 22.45 -7.01 19.04
N ARG A 231 23.76 -7.02 19.28
CA ARG A 231 24.43 -8.11 20.02
C ARG A 231 23.90 -8.32 21.43
N SER A 232 23.29 -7.29 22.04
CA SER A 232 22.74 -7.40 23.40
C SER A 232 21.39 -8.12 23.46
N PHE A 233 20.84 -8.49 22.32
CA PHE A 233 19.59 -9.24 22.19
C PHE A 233 19.92 -10.69 21.76
N GLU A 234 20.50 -11.47 22.67
CA GLU A 234 21.03 -12.82 22.37
C GLU A 234 19.93 -13.80 21.92
N ASP A 235 18.72 -13.64 22.46
CA ASP A 235 17.56 -14.48 22.13
C ASP A 235 16.78 -13.97 20.90
N MET A 236 17.23 -12.88 20.26
CA MET A 236 16.65 -12.36 19.02
C MET A 236 17.60 -12.57 17.84
N HIS A 237 17.02 -12.81 16.68
CA HIS A 237 17.74 -12.88 15.41
C HIS A 237 17.13 -11.89 14.41
N PHE A 238 17.94 -10.99 13.86
CA PHE A 238 17.48 -9.90 12.99
C PHE A 238 17.73 -10.26 11.52
N VAL A 239 16.64 -10.32 10.75
CA VAL A 239 16.66 -10.66 9.34
C VAL A 239 16.46 -9.38 8.52
N PHE A 240 17.52 -8.93 7.86
CA PHE A 240 17.50 -7.74 7.04
C PHE A 240 17.13 -8.09 5.60
N LEU A 241 16.09 -7.41 5.09
CA LEU A 241 15.63 -7.54 3.71
C LEU A 241 15.79 -6.19 2.98
N PRO A 242 16.97 -5.94 2.37
CA PRO A 242 17.24 -4.71 1.59
C PRO A 242 16.45 -4.63 0.29
N GLY A 243 15.85 -5.72 -0.15
CA GLY A 243 15.14 -5.82 -1.42
C GLY A 243 16.12 -5.72 -2.60
N LYS A 244 15.88 -4.75 -3.51
CA LYS A 244 16.71 -4.54 -4.71
C LYS A 244 17.91 -3.61 -4.47
N ASP A 245 18.19 -3.23 -3.22
CA ASP A 245 19.33 -2.36 -2.88
C ASP A 245 20.58 -3.20 -2.59
N GLU A 246 21.24 -3.66 -3.65
CA GLU A 246 22.46 -4.49 -3.56
C GLU A 246 23.62 -3.78 -2.86
N GLU A 247 23.71 -2.45 -3.02
CA GLU A 247 24.74 -1.64 -2.34
C GLU A 247 24.53 -1.69 -0.82
N TYR A 248 23.29 -1.51 -0.37
CA TYR A 248 22.98 -1.60 1.06
C TYR A 248 23.14 -3.02 1.60
N ALA A 249 22.74 -4.03 0.84
CA ALA A 249 22.95 -5.44 1.22
C ALA A 249 24.45 -5.75 1.45
N THR A 250 25.31 -5.36 0.52
CA THR A 250 26.77 -5.53 0.61
C THR A 250 27.35 -4.78 1.81
N ARG A 251 26.90 -3.54 2.01
CA ARG A 251 27.34 -2.73 3.15
C ARG A 251 26.93 -3.35 4.49
N LEU A 252 25.70 -3.88 4.62
CA LEU A 252 25.25 -4.55 5.84
C LEU A 252 26.11 -5.78 6.15
N LYS A 253 26.37 -6.65 5.15
CA LYS A 253 27.22 -7.82 5.31
C LYS A 253 28.62 -7.42 5.84
N THR A 254 29.24 -6.41 5.24
CA THR A 254 30.54 -5.87 5.68
C THR A 254 30.51 -5.33 7.12
N LEU A 255 29.44 -4.61 7.49
CA LEU A 255 29.28 -4.06 8.84
C LEU A 255 29.08 -5.18 9.88
N PHE A 256 28.29 -6.20 9.57
CA PHE A 256 28.04 -7.33 10.46
C PHE A 256 29.33 -8.12 10.74
N ASP A 257 30.12 -8.38 9.70
CA ASP A 257 31.44 -9.04 9.84
C ASP A 257 32.39 -8.20 10.70
N ALA A 258 32.51 -6.90 10.40
CA ALA A 258 33.38 -5.99 11.16
C ALA A 258 32.98 -5.87 12.64
N MET A 259 31.67 -5.88 12.92
CA MET A 259 31.12 -5.83 14.27
C MET A 259 31.04 -7.20 14.94
N LYS A 260 31.31 -8.31 14.23
CA LYS A 260 31.14 -9.68 14.70
C LYS A 260 29.75 -9.93 15.27
N LEU A 261 28.72 -9.56 14.52
CA LEU A 261 27.32 -9.80 14.87
C LEU A 261 26.93 -11.20 14.39
N GLU A 262 26.58 -12.10 15.31
CA GLU A 262 26.20 -13.48 15.00
C GLU A 262 24.68 -13.67 14.92
N ASN A 263 23.91 -12.72 15.46
CA ASN A 263 22.45 -12.77 15.49
C ASN A 263 21.79 -11.91 14.39
N VAL A 264 22.40 -11.89 13.21
CA VAL A 264 21.92 -11.13 12.06
C VAL A 264 22.03 -11.94 10.77
N THR A 265 21.09 -11.78 9.87
CA THR A 265 21.11 -12.34 8.51
C THR A 265 20.71 -11.27 7.52
N VAL A 266 21.35 -11.22 6.35
CA VAL A 266 20.89 -10.42 5.21
C VAL A 266 20.35 -11.40 4.18
N LEU A 267 19.06 -11.35 3.94
CA LEU A 267 18.43 -12.09 2.84
C LEU A 267 18.52 -11.28 1.54
N ASP A 268 18.71 -11.97 0.46
CA ASP A 268 18.54 -11.41 -0.88
C ASP A 268 17.05 -11.18 -1.18
N TYR A 269 16.69 -10.96 -2.45
CA TYR A 269 15.29 -10.80 -2.84
C TYR A 269 14.48 -12.06 -2.51
N VAL A 270 13.37 -11.88 -1.81
CA VAL A 270 12.44 -12.96 -1.41
C VAL A 270 11.16 -12.87 -2.24
N ASP A 271 10.82 -13.92 -2.97
CA ASP A 271 9.60 -14.01 -3.74
C ASP A 271 8.39 -14.35 -2.86
N ASP A 272 8.55 -15.32 -1.96
CA ASP A 272 7.52 -15.76 -1.02
C ASP A 272 7.61 -14.97 0.30
N MET A 273 7.09 -13.75 0.24
CA MET A 273 7.03 -12.89 1.42
C MET A 273 6.04 -13.38 2.47
N ALA A 274 5.00 -14.11 2.07
CA ALA A 274 4.02 -14.65 3.01
C ALA A 274 4.70 -15.69 3.91
N ALA A 275 5.43 -16.63 3.33
CA ALA A 275 6.21 -17.63 4.07
C ALA A 275 7.19 -16.98 5.05
N LEU A 276 7.99 -16.01 4.59
CA LEU A 276 8.95 -15.31 5.46
C LEU A 276 8.25 -14.57 6.61
N MET A 277 7.15 -13.85 6.33
CA MET A 277 6.43 -13.09 7.34
C MET A 277 5.73 -13.99 8.37
N HIS A 278 5.21 -15.14 7.96
CA HIS A 278 4.63 -16.14 8.89
C HIS A 278 5.69 -16.82 9.76
N GLY A 279 6.92 -16.94 9.28
CA GLY A 279 8.05 -17.46 10.07
C GLY A 279 8.57 -16.47 11.11
N CYS A 280 8.40 -15.16 10.91
CA CYS A 280 8.92 -14.12 11.79
C CYS A 280 7.98 -13.83 12.97
N ASP A 281 8.53 -13.33 14.09
CA ASP A 281 7.81 -13.03 15.32
C ASP A 281 7.55 -11.52 15.50
N LEU A 282 8.31 -10.66 14.82
CA LEU A 282 8.21 -9.21 14.87
C LEU A 282 8.73 -8.61 13.58
N ALA A 283 8.16 -7.50 13.13
CA ALA A 283 8.69 -6.72 12.02
C ALA A 283 9.10 -5.30 12.45
N ILE A 284 10.24 -4.82 11.95
CA ILE A 284 10.65 -3.42 12.02
C ILE A 284 10.58 -2.88 10.59
N LEU A 285 9.67 -1.96 10.33
CA LEU A 285 9.39 -1.52 8.98
C LEU A 285 8.95 -0.06 8.89
N LYS A 286 8.89 0.44 7.67
CA LYS A 286 8.28 1.72 7.33
C LYS A 286 6.77 1.53 7.15
N SER A 287 5.96 2.53 7.46
CA SER A 287 4.49 2.45 7.43
C SER A 287 3.86 2.50 6.03
N GLY A 288 4.41 1.74 5.06
CA GLY A 288 3.82 1.61 3.73
C GLY A 288 2.54 0.76 3.75
N GLY A 289 1.46 1.22 3.10
CA GLY A 289 0.14 0.62 3.21
C GLY A 289 0.07 -0.88 2.92
N LEU A 290 0.71 -1.35 1.83
CA LEU A 290 0.72 -2.78 1.52
C LEU A 290 1.50 -3.60 2.55
N THR A 291 2.72 -3.17 2.88
CA THR A 291 3.58 -3.94 3.79
C THR A 291 2.96 -4.10 5.17
N VAL A 292 2.35 -3.02 5.71
CA VAL A 292 1.66 -3.13 7.01
C VAL A 292 0.41 -4.02 6.92
N THR A 293 -0.26 -4.04 5.78
CA THR A 293 -1.40 -4.94 5.54
C THR A 293 -0.94 -6.39 5.43
N GLU A 294 0.18 -6.65 4.75
CA GLU A 294 0.81 -7.98 4.69
C GLU A 294 1.17 -8.48 6.10
N CYS A 295 1.79 -7.63 6.94
CA CYS A 295 2.08 -7.97 8.34
C CYS A 295 0.81 -8.28 9.16
N LEU A 296 -0.25 -7.46 9.02
CA LEU A 296 -1.53 -7.74 9.69
C LEU A 296 -2.09 -9.10 9.28
N CYS A 297 -2.05 -9.41 7.97
CA CYS A 297 -2.59 -10.67 7.46
C CYS A 297 -1.72 -11.88 7.80
N ALA A 298 -0.41 -11.70 7.96
CA ALA A 298 0.52 -12.71 8.44
C ALA A 298 0.52 -12.88 9.98
N HIS A 299 -0.33 -12.17 10.72
CA HIS A 299 -0.27 -12.11 12.19
C HIS A 299 1.12 -11.73 12.72
N LEU A 300 1.81 -10.81 12.05
CA LEU A 300 3.14 -10.36 12.40
C LEU A 300 3.07 -8.99 13.10
N PRO A 301 3.36 -8.93 14.42
CA PRO A 301 3.44 -7.67 15.15
C PRO A 301 4.47 -6.73 14.53
N MET A 302 4.26 -5.41 14.61
CA MET A 302 5.12 -4.48 13.92
C MET A 302 5.53 -3.25 14.75
N ILE A 303 6.78 -2.84 14.57
CA ILE A 303 7.33 -1.55 14.98
C ILE A 303 7.50 -0.69 13.73
N LEU A 304 6.84 0.44 13.67
CA LEU A 304 6.98 1.41 12.58
C LEU A 304 8.13 2.35 12.92
N LEU A 305 9.22 2.30 12.14
CA LEU A 305 10.42 3.08 12.40
C LEU A 305 10.53 4.29 11.49
N GLY A 306 10.77 5.44 12.10
CA GLY A 306 11.06 6.71 11.44
C GLY A 306 9.86 7.65 11.38
N LYS A 307 10.12 8.89 10.95
CA LYS A 307 9.07 9.89 10.77
C LYS A 307 8.29 9.59 9.50
N SER A 308 6.99 9.42 9.63
CA SER A 308 6.07 9.23 8.52
C SER A 308 5.53 10.56 7.98
N TYR A 309 5.21 10.62 6.69
CA TYR A 309 4.74 11.82 6.00
C TYR A 309 3.66 11.45 4.99
N GLY A 310 2.76 12.41 4.68
CA GLY A 310 1.68 12.19 3.72
C GLY A 310 0.84 10.96 4.08
N GLN A 311 0.65 10.07 3.13
CA GLN A 311 -0.11 8.82 3.27
C GLN A 311 0.44 7.92 4.40
N GLU A 312 1.75 7.80 4.52
CA GLU A 312 2.38 6.99 5.55
C GLU A 312 2.09 7.50 6.97
N LYS A 313 1.85 8.82 7.13
CA LYS A 313 1.43 9.38 8.41
C LYS A 313 0.04 8.90 8.80
N ALA A 314 -0.88 8.81 7.85
CA ALA A 314 -2.21 8.28 8.11
C ALA A 314 -2.15 6.80 8.51
N ASN A 315 -1.35 6.00 7.80
CA ASN A 315 -1.12 4.59 8.15
C ASN A 315 -0.56 4.45 9.58
N THR A 316 0.49 5.21 9.90
CA THR A 316 1.07 5.21 11.25
C THR A 316 0.04 5.60 12.31
N THR A 317 -0.66 6.73 12.10
CA THR A 317 -1.63 7.25 13.08
C THR A 317 -2.76 6.26 13.32
N MET A 318 -3.27 5.65 12.27
CA MET A 318 -4.36 4.69 12.37
C MET A 318 -3.91 3.42 13.10
N LEU A 319 -2.80 2.80 12.68
CA LEU A 319 -2.31 1.55 13.28
C LEU A 319 -1.91 1.72 14.76
N THR A 320 -1.23 2.82 15.10
CA THR A 320 -0.85 3.10 16.50
C THR A 320 -2.05 3.50 17.34
N GLY A 321 -2.99 4.27 16.78
CA GLY A 321 -4.22 4.67 17.45
C GLY A 321 -5.12 3.49 17.80
N MET A 322 -5.08 2.42 16.98
CA MET A 322 -5.77 1.16 17.26
C MET A 322 -4.96 0.18 18.11
N GLY A 323 -3.71 0.53 18.48
CA GLY A 323 -2.82 -0.37 19.22
C GLY A 323 -2.36 -1.59 18.42
N ALA A 324 -2.44 -1.56 17.10
CA ALA A 324 -2.02 -2.64 16.19
C ALA A 324 -0.53 -2.55 15.80
N SER A 325 0.16 -1.47 16.18
CA SER A 325 1.60 -1.30 15.98
C SER A 325 2.18 -0.38 17.04
N MET A 326 3.51 -0.45 17.24
CA MET A 326 4.29 0.55 17.93
C MET A 326 4.93 1.50 16.92
N HIS A 327 5.14 2.77 17.29
CA HIS A 327 5.82 3.74 16.44
C HIS A 327 6.99 4.37 17.18
N VAL A 328 8.15 4.35 16.56
CA VAL A 328 9.39 4.93 17.07
C VAL A 328 10.07 5.75 15.97
N THR A 329 10.76 6.82 16.34
CA THR A 329 11.33 7.76 15.36
C THR A 329 12.85 7.75 15.33
N THR A 330 13.48 7.16 16.35
CA THR A 330 14.93 7.14 16.53
C THR A 330 15.45 5.75 16.93
N ALA A 331 16.73 5.49 16.65
CA ALA A 331 17.42 4.28 17.09
C ALA A 331 17.33 4.05 18.62
N ARG A 332 17.41 5.13 19.42
CA ARG A 332 17.28 5.05 20.88
C ARG A 332 15.90 4.54 21.30
N GLU A 333 14.84 5.11 20.71
CA GLU A 333 13.46 4.65 20.96
C GLU A 333 13.29 3.20 20.54
N LEU A 334 13.85 2.81 19.37
CA LEU A 334 13.80 1.44 18.89
C LEU A 334 14.44 0.46 19.86
N ILE A 335 15.66 0.77 20.37
CA ILE A 335 16.36 -0.09 21.32
C ILE A 335 15.56 -0.24 22.63
N VAL A 336 14.97 0.84 23.14
CA VAL A 336 14.12 0.81 24.32
C VAL A 336 12.88 -0.05 24.09
N THR A 337 12.25 0.11 22.92
CA THR A 337 11.06 -0.67 22.54
C THR A 337 11.39 -2.16 22.40
N LEU A 338 12.51 -2.52 21.74
CA LEU A 338 12.95 -3.90 21.63
C LEU A 338 13.20 -4.55 23.00
N ARG A 339 13.85 -3.84 23.92
CA ARG A 339 14.03 -4.33 25.30
C ARG A 339 12.70 -4.54 26.01
N HIS A 340 11.79 -3.56 25.89
CA HIS A 340 10.46 -3.70 26.46
C HIS A 340 9.73 -4.93 25.94
N LEU A 341 9.75 -5.18 24.63
CA LEU A 341 9.11 -6.35 24.01
C LEU A 341 9.79 -7.67 24.38
N HIS A 342 11.12 -7.65 24.59
CA HIS A 342 11.86 -8.79 25.08
C HIS A 342 11.48 -9.14 26.52
N ASP A 343 11.38 -8.12 27.39
CA ASP A 343 11.05 -8.30 28.81
C ASP A 343 9.55 -8.56 29.03
N HIS A 344 8.69 -8.13 28.09
CA HIS A 344 7.23 -8.18 28.14
C HIS A 344 6.62 -8.77 26.85
N PRO A 345 6.78 -10.08 26.60
CA PRO A 345 6.29 -10.73 25.37
C PRO A 345 4.75 -10.68 25.23
N GLU A 346 4.02 -10.48 26.33
CA GLU A 346 2.58 -10.23 26.30
C GLU A 346 2.18 -8.99 25.50
N SER A 347 3.07 -8.01 25.37
CA SER A 347 2.87 -6.82 24.56
C SER A 347 2.74 -7.14 23.07
N LEU A 348 3.46 -8.15 22.56
CA LEU A 348 3.30 -8.64 21.19
C LEU A 348 1.91 -9.21 20.95
N LYS A 349 1.38 -9.98 21.93
CA LYS A 349 0.02 -10.54 21.86
C LYS A 349 -1.04 -9.44 21.82
N ALA A 350 -0.84 -8.36 22.56
CA ALA A 350 -1.75 -7.22 22.54
C ALA A 350 -1.80 -6.56 21.15
N LEU A 351 -0.65 -6.39 20.47
CA LEU A 351 -0.60 -5.86 19.11
C LEU A 351 -1.36 -6.76 18.13
N LEU A 352 -1.23 -8.09 18.24
CA LEU A 352 -1.94 -9.05 17.40
C LEU A 352 -3.45 -8.98 17.61
N ILE A 353 -3.92 -9.00 18.85
CA ILE A 353 -5.35 -8.92 19.18
C ILE A 353 -5.97 -7.64 18.62
N ASN A 354 -5.28 -6.51 18.79
CA ASN A 354 -5.74 -5.23 18.29
C ASN A 354 -5.69 -5.15 16.76
N GLY A 355 -4.73 -5.81 16.12
CA GLY A 355 -4.58 -5.87 14.66
C GLY A 355 -5.63 -6.72 13.97
N GLU A 356 -6.23 -7.71 14.65
CA GLU A 356 -7.17 -8.68 14.06
C GLU A 356 -8.38 -8.00 13.40
N VAL A 357 -8.89 -6.93 13.99
CA VAL A 357 -10.03 -6.18 13.44
C VAL A 357 -9.72 -5.54 12.07
N LEU A 358 -8.44 -5.31 11.76
CA LEU A 358 -7.96 -4.73 10.50
C LEU A 358 -7.59 -5.78 9.45
N ARG A 359 -7.49 -7.04 9.85
CA ARG A 359 -7.07 -8.15 9.00
C ARG A 359 -8.12 -8.44 7.93
N ARG A 360 -7.71 -8.41 6.65
CA ARG A 360 -8.56 -8.69 5.48
C ARG A 360 -7.76 -9.45 4.40
N PRO A 361 -7.42 -10.73 4.60
CA PRO A 361 -6.55 -11.48 3.68
C PRO A 361 -7.19 -11.71 2.30
N HIS A 362 -8.52 -11.74 2.21
CA HIS A 362 -9.26 -11.95 0.97
C HIS A 362 -9.61 -10.66 0.21
N ALA A 363 -9.01 -9.52 0.58
CA ALA A 363 -9.34 -8.21 -0.01
C ALA A 363 -9.28 -8.20 -1.55
N ALA A 364 -8.30 -8.86 -2.15
CA ALA A 364 -8.15 -8.91 -3.61
C ALA A 364 -9.30 -9.68 -4.29
N GLU A 365 -9.75 -10.79 -3.71
CA GLU A 365 -10.91 -11.56 -4.18
C GLU A 365 -12.20 -10.78 -4.03
N ASP A 366 -12.41 -10.15 -2.88
CA ASP A 366 -13.61 -9.34 -2.61
C ASP A 366 -13.73 -8.17 -3.59
N ILE A 367 -12.59 -7.56 -3.97
CA ILE A 367 -12.54 -6.51 -4.99
C ILE A 367 -12.87 -7.07 -6.37
N ALA A 368 -12.37 -8.24 -6.72
CA ALA A 368 -12.67 -8.90 -8.01
C ALA A 368 -14.16 -9.22 -8.11
N ILE A 369 -14.76 -9.80 -7.09
CA ILE A 369 -16.20 -10.12 -7.01
C ILE A 369 -17.01 -8.82 -7.11
N ALA A 370 -16.67 -7.81 -6.31
CA ALA A 370 -17.33 -6.51 -6.30
C ALA A 370 -17.29 -5.81 -7.66
N THR A 371 -16.19 -5.97 -8.39
CA THR A 371 -16.04 -5.45 -9.76
C THR A 371 -17.02 -6.11 -10.69
N MET A 372 -17.12 -7.45 -10.69
CA MET A 372 -18.01 -8.19 -11.58
C MET A 372 -19.49 -7.95 -11.27
N GLU A 373 -19.84 -7.71 -10.03
CA GLU A 373 -21.20 -7.31 -9.66
C GLU A 373 -21.68 -6.01 -10.34
N LEU A 374 -20.77 -5.14 -10.76
CA LEU A 374 -21.08 -3.88 -11.44
C LEU A 374 -21.07 -4.00 -12.97
N VAL A 375 -20.41 -5.03 -13.52
CA VAL A 375 -20.33 -5.27 -14.96
C VAL A 375 -21.74 -5.55 -15.52
N GLY A 376 -22.08 -4.91 -16.63
CA GLY A 376 -23.38 -5.06 -17.28
C GLY A 376 -24.56 -4.39 -16.58
N LYS A 377 -24.38 -3.83 -15.38
CA LYS A 377 -25.45 -3.08 -14.69
C LYS A 377 -25.46 -1.62 -15.14
N PRO A 378 -26.64 -1.05 -15.49
CA PRO A 378 -26.74 0.35 -15.86
C PRO A 378 -26.42 1.22 -14.64
N GLN A 379 -25.38 2.04 -14.76
CA GLN A 379 -24.98 2.95 -13.69
C GLN A 379 -25.74 4.28 -13.81
N LYS A 380 -26.50 4.64 -12.77
CA LYS A 380 -27.18 5.96 -12.71
C LYS A 380 -26.14 7.07 -12.52
N ARG A 381 -25.65 7.63 -13.61
CA ARG A 381 -24.70 8.76 -13.59
C ARG A 381 -25.38 10.02 -14.09
N LYS A 382 -25.26 11.11 -13.33
CA LYS A 382 -25.65 12.44 -13.86
C LYS A 382 -24.58 12.85 -14.85
N ARG A 383 -24.95 13.09 -16.12
CA ARG A 383 -24.05 13.70 -17.11
C ARG A 383 -23.54 15.03 -16.56
N VAL A 384 -22.25 15.13 -16.32
CA VAL A 384 -21.64 16.35 -15.78
C VAL A 384 -20.62 16.85 -16.77
N PHE A 385 -20.95 17.96 -17.43
CA PHE A 385 -19.99 18.80 -18.13
C PHE A 385 -19.08 19.48 -17.10
N CYS A 386 -17.77 19.37 -17.26
CA CYS A 386 -16.71 20.07 -16.51
C CYS A 386 -17.14 20.51 -15.09
N ARG A 387 -16.99 19.66 -14.09
CA ARG A 387 -17.10 20.09 -12.70
C ARG A 387 -15.71 20.23 -12.11
N PHE A 388 -15.36 21.45 -11.75
CA PHE A 388 -14.36 21.69 -10.73
C PHE A 388 -14.95 21.21 -9.40
N TYR A 389 -14.33 20.21 -8.79
CA TYR A 389 -14.79 19.71 -7.51
C TYR A 389 -14.32 20.65 -6.40
N TRP A 390 -15.24 21.35 -5.79
CA TRP A 390 -15.01 21.98 -4.49
C TRP A 390 -15.12 20.88 -3.44
N GLY A 391 -13.99 20.34 -3.04
CA GLY A 391 -13.94 19.36 -1.94
C GLY A 391 -14.33 20.03 -0.62
N GLY A 392 -15.18 19.36 0.17
CA GLY A 392 -15.45 19.77 1.54
C GLY A 392 -14.15 19.81 2.36
N LYS A 393 -14.13 20.60 3.42
CA LYS A 393 -12.98 20.72 4.36
C LYS A 393 -12.55 19.31 4.81
N PRO A 394 -11.23 19.06 4.95
CA PRO A 394 -10.75 17.82 5.53
C PRO A 394 -11.39 17.65 6.92
N ALA A 395 -11.85 16.44 7.21
CA ALA A 395 -12.26 16.11 8.56
C ALA A 395 -11.03 16.29 9.48
N HIS A 396 -11.09 17.28 10.36
CA HIS A 396 -10.09 17.42 11.40
C HIS A 396 -10.25 16.22 12.33
N ILE A 397 -9.30 15.32 12.30
CA ILE A 397 -9.08 14.37 13.40
C ILE A 397 -8.65 15.24 14.58
N ARG A 398 -9.53 15.35 15.57
CA ARG A 398 -9.20 15.91 16.89
C ARG A 398 -8.46 14.87 17.70
#